data_80b00bb32d4ef6cf579922830806251a
#
_entry.id   80b00bb32d4ef6cf579922830806251a
#
_cell.length_a   1.000
_cell.length_b   1.000
_cell.length_c   1.000
_cell.angle_alpha   90.00
_cell.angle_beta   90.00
_cell.angle_gamma   90.00
#
_symmetry.space_group_name_H-M   'P 1'
#
loop_
_entity.id
_entity.type
_entity.pdbx_description
1 polymer ?
#
loop_
_entity_poly.entity_id
_entity_poly.type
_entity_poly.pdbx_seq_one_letter_code
_entity_poly.pdbx_strand_id
1 'polypeptide(L)'
;MTSSTLTNRRAPLGQVWEDYCQWVTSTNNRLYVGWFGTLMIPCLLAATTCFIIAFIAAPPVDIDGIREPVAGSLLYGNNIISGAVVPSSNAIGLHLYPVWESGSLDEWLYNGGPYQLTVFHFLLGIFAYMGREWELSYRLGMRPWIFVAYSAPVAAATAVFLVYPLGQGSFSDGMPLGISGTFNFMLVFQAEHNILMHPFHMLGVAGVFGGSLFSAMHGSLVTSSLVRETTEDISQNYGYKFGQEEETYNIVAAHGYFGRLIFQYASFNNSRSLHFFLAAWPVVGIWFTALGVSTMAFNLNGLNFNQSVLDNGGRVIPTWADILNRANLGLEVMHERNAHNFPLDLAAANTTPVALNAPTIG
;
A
#
# COMPACT_ATOMS: atom_id res chain seq x y z
N MET A 1 -63.64 16.77 14.44
CA MET A 1 -62.45 15.87 14.45
C MET A 1 -62.47 15.09 13.19
N THR A 2 -61.75 15.57 12.17
CA THR A 2 -61.57 14.88 10.90
C THR A 2 -60.45 13.86 11.08
N SER A 3 -60.78 12.58 11.14
CA SER A 3 -59.81 11.51 11.08
C SER A 3 -59.15 11.54 9.68
N SER A 4 -57.90 11.94 9.58
CA SER A 4 -57.16 11.76 8.37
C SER A 4 -56.96 10.24 8.19
N THR A 5 -57.71 9.64 7.28
CA THR A 5 -57.40 8.31 6.76
C THR A 5 -56.02 8.41 6.10
N LEU A 6 -55.02 7.88 6.76
CA LEU A 6 -53.72 7.62 6.15
C LEU A 6 -53.96 6.62 5.03
N THR A 7 -54.16 7.13 3.82
CA THR A 7 -54.15 6.29 2.62
C THR A 7 -52.75 5.74 2.47
N ASN A 8 -52.61 4.42 2.57
CA ASN A 8 -51.38 3.68 2.40
C ASN A 8 -50.98 3.71 0.91
N ARG A 9 -50.67 4.91 0.40
CA ARG A 9 -50.17 5.09 -0.97
C ARG A 9 -48.66 4.87 -0.93
N ARG A 10 -48.20 3.94 -1.79
CA ARG A 10 -46.78 3.79 -2.05
C ARG A 10 -46.26 5.16 -2.47
N ALA A 11 -45.13 5.57 -1.89
CA ALA A 11 -44.46 6.80 -2.25
C ALA A 11 -44.15 6.81 -3.77
N PRO A 12 -44.33 7.96 -4.47
CA PRO A 12 -43.92 8.07 -5.86
C PRO A 12 -42.45 7.71 -6.04
N LEU A 13 -42.08 7.17 -7.21
CA LEU A 13 -40.66 6.81 -7.49
C LEU A 13 -39.72 7.95 -7.28
N GLY A 14 -40.14 9.19 -7.60
CA GLY A 14 -39.32 10.39 -7.33
C GLY A 14 -39.07 10.61 -5.84
N GLN A 15 -40.07 10.33 -4.99
CA GLN A 15 -39.90 10.47 -3.54
C GLN A 15 -39.01 9.37 -2.98
N VAL A 16 -39.14 8.17 -3.48
CA VAL A 16 -38.24 7.04 -3.09
C VAL A 16 -36.80 7.36 -3.44
N TRP A 17 -36.56 7.91 -4.61
CA TRP A 17 -35.23 8.31 -5.04
C TRP A 17 -34.67 9.43 -4.15
N GLU A 18 -35.47 10.44 -3.86
CA GLU A 18 -35.04 11.54 -3.00
C GLU A 18 -34.72 11.07 -1.59
N ASP A 19 -35.54 10.20 -1.02
CA ASP A 19 -35.30 9.61 0.30
C ASP A 19 -34.00 8.79 0.32
N TYR A 20 -33.73 8.05 -0.76
CA TYR A 20 -32.46 7.33 -0.93
C TYR A 20 -31.27 8.29 -1.00
N CYS A 21 -31.34 9.35 -1.78
CA CYS A 21 -30.28 10.35 -1.88
C CYS A 21 -30.03 11.03 -0.53
N GLN A 22 -31.07 11.36 0.20
CA GLN A 22 -30.95 11.94 1.54
C GLN A 22 -30.30 10.95 2.52
N TRP A 23 -30.67 9.70 2.46
CA TRP A 23 -30.06 8.67 3.31
C TRP A 23 -28.58 8.47 2.97
N VAL A 24 -28.22 8.37 1.70
CA VAL A 24 -26.82 8.17 1.23
C VAL A 24 -25.94 9.33 1.71
N THR A 25 -26.41 10.54 1.65
CA THR A 25 -25.62 11.74 2.00
C THR A 25 -25.79 12.20 3.44
N SER A 26 -26.54 11.47 4.25
CA SER A 26 -26.79 11.82 5.64
C SER A 26 -25.59 11.59 6.53
N THR A 27 -25.19 12.62 7.26
CA THR A 27 -24.15 12.53 8.29
C THR A 27 -24.67 12.01 9.64
N ASN A 28 -25.96 11.75 9.75
CA ASN A 28 -26.61 11.20 10.96
C ASN A 28 -26.55 9.67 11.00
N ASN A 29 -26.19 9.01 9.92
CA ASN A 29 -26.00 7.55 9.92
C ASN A 29 -24.85 7.17 10.85
N ARG A 30 -24.97 6.02 11.51
CA ARG A 30 -23.91 5.52 12.39
C ARG A 30 -22.57 5.40 11.63
N LEU A 31 -22.63 4.94 10.40
CA LEU A 31 -21.51 4.92 9.45
C LEU A 31 -21.94 5.71 8.21
N TYR A 32 -21.14 6.68 7.81
CA TYR A 32 -21.42 7.48 6.63
C TYR A 32 -21.32 6.61 5.38
N VAL A 33 -22.35 6.66 4.54
CA VAL A 33 -22.35 5.93 3.27
C VAL A 33 -21.69 6.76 2.17
N GLY A 34 -22.31 7.86 1.76
CA GLY A 34 -21.87 8.71 0.65
C GLY A 34 -22.04 8.05 -0.72
N TRP A 35 -21.93 8.83 -1.77
CA TRP A 35 -21.99 8.31 -3.14
C TRP A 35 -20.82 7.38 -3.44
N PHE A 36 -19.63 7.71 -2.96
CA PHE A 36 -18.49 6.80 -3.05
C PHE A 36 -18.71 5.53 -2.24
N GLY A 37 -19.43 5.62 -1.12
CA GLY A 37 -19.79 4.45 -0.33
C GLY A 37 -20.73 3.48 -1.06
N THR A 38 -21.60 3.96 -1.93
CA THR A 38 -22.46 3.10 -2.75
C THR A 38 -21.69 2.23 -3.73
N LEU A 39 -20.50 2.68 -4.12
CA LEU A 39 -19.57 1.89 -4.94
C LEU A 39 -18.61 1.08 -4.07
N MET A 40 -18.09 1.68 -3.00
CA MET A 40 -17.11 1.07 -2.11
C MET A 40 -17.65 -0.19 -1.42
N ILE A 41 -18.86 -0.11 -0.86
CA ILE A 41 -19.42 -1.20 -0.03
C ILE A 41 -19.55 -2.49 -0.82
N PRO A 42 -20.24 -2.54 -1.99
CA PRO A 42 -20.33 -3.77 -2.75
C PRO A 42 -18.96 -4.26 -3.25
N CYS A 43 -18.05 -3.34 -3.64
CA CYS A 43 -16.72 -3.72 -4.11
C CYS A 43 -15.88 -4.37 -3.01
N LEU A 44 -15.83 -3.78 -1.83
CA LEU A 44 -15.07 -4.35 -0.71
C LEU A 44 -15.69 -5.64 -0.20
N LEU A 45 -17.01 -5.75 -0.19
CA LEU A 45 -17.70 -7.01 0.18
C LEU A 45 -17.39 -8.12 -0.82
N ALA A 46 -17.40 -7.82 -2.12
CA ALA A 46 -17.04 -8.81 -3.15
C ALA A 46 -15.57 -9.24 -3.00
N ALA A 47 -14.65 -8.31 -2.81
CA ALA A 47 -13.24 -8.61 -2.60
C ALA A 47 -13.03 -9.46 -1.35
N THR A 48 -13.61 -9.07 -0.23
CA THR A 48 -13.47 -9.78 1.05
C THR A 48 -14.05 -11.19 0.98
N THR A 49 -15.24 -11.34 0.42
CA THR A 49 -15.90 -12.64 0.29
C THR A 49 -15.09 -13.58 -0.60
N CYS A 50 -14.67 -13.11 -1.76
CA CYS A 50 -13.83 -13.89 -2.68
C CYS A 50 -12.49 -14.27 -2.02
N PHE A 51 -11.84 -13.34 -1.36
CA PHE A 51 -10.58 -13.60 -0.67
C PHE A 51 -10.74 -14.70 0.40
N ILE A 52 -11.74 -14.59 1.26
CA ILE A 52 -11.95 -15.56 2.34
C ILE A 52 -12.21 -16.96 1.77
N ILE A 53 -13.09 -17.08 0.81
CA ILE A 53 -13.43 -18.38 0.21
C ILE A 53 -12.21 -18.97 -0.52
N ALA A 54 -11.51 -18.16 -1.30
CA ALA A 54 -10.35 -18.62 -2.04
C ALA A 54 -9.19 -19.00 -1.12
N PHE A 55 -8.93 -18.21 -0.07
CA PHE A 55 -7.87 -18.49 0.89
C PHE A 55 -8.11 -19.81 1.64
N ILE A 56 -9.37 -20.14 1.91
CA ILE A 56 -9.73 -21.37 2.62
C ILE A 56 -9.76 -22.58 1.68
N ALA A 57 -10.38 -22.45 0.49
CA ALA A 57 -10.83 -23.61 -0.27
C ALA A 57 -10.47 -23.64 -1.76
N ALA A 58 -9.80 -22.64 -2.31
CA ALA A 58 -9.49 -22.63 -3.73
C ALA A 58 -8.54 -23.78 -4.11
N PRO A 59 -8.81 -24.49 -5.23
CA PRO A 59 -7.90 -25.52 -5.71
C PRO A 59 -6.58 -24.92 -6.19
N PRO A 60 -5.52 -25.74 -6.40
CA PRO A 60 -4.25 -25.27 -6.92
C PRO A 60 -4.38 -24.51 -8.24
N VAL A 61 -3.56 -23.46 -8.39
CA VAL A 61 -3.59 -22.52 -9.50
C VAL A 61 -2.33 -22.64 -10.34
N ASP A 62 -2.47 -22.70 -11.66
CA ASP A 62 -1.38 -22.72 -12.62
C ASP A 62 -0.83 -21.31 -12.87
N ILE A 63 -0.09 -20.77 -11.90
CA ILE A 63 0.40 -19.39 -11.94
C ILE A 63 1.35 -19.13 -13.12
N ASP A 64 2.29 -20.02 -13.39
CA ASP A 64 3.34 -19.80 -14.41
C ASP A 64 2.89 -20.19 -15.82
N GLY A 65 1.71 -20.75 -15.97
CA GLY A 65 1.17 -21.17 -17.25
C GLY A 65 1.84 -22.41 -17.84
N ILE A 66 2.60 -23.15 -17.04
CA ILE A 66 3.33 -24.36 -17.43
C ILE A 66 2.63 -25.65 -16.99
N ARG A 67 1.39 -25.56 -16.52
CA ARG A 67 0.60 -26.66 -15.97
C ARG A 67 1.24 -27.35 -14.77
N GLU A 68 1.88 -26.57 -13.94
CA GLU A 68 2.42 -26.94 -12.63
C GLU A 68 1.68 -26.12 -11.56
N PRO A 69 0.48 -26.56 -11.12
CA PRO A 69 -0.35 -25.77 -10.24
C PRO A 69 0.24 -25.63 -8.83
N VAL A 70 0.04 -24.46 -8.23
CA VAL A 70 0.49 -24.11 -6.88
C VAL A 70 -0.69 -24.12 -5.92
N ALA A 71 -0.58 -24.88 -4.84
CA ALA A 71 -1.56 -24.93 -3.77
C ALA A 71 -1.40 -23.73 -2.84
N GLY A 72 -2.43 -22.92 -2.71
CA GLY A 72 -2.42 -21.72 -1.87
C GLY A 72 -3.45 -21.73 -0.74
N SER A 73 -4.46 -22.58 -0.79
CA SER A 73 -5.53 -22.56 0.20
C SER A 73 -5.25 -23.45 1.41
N LEU A 74 -5.94 -23.18 2.51
CA LEU A 74 -5.79 -23.94 3.76
C LEU A 74 -6.17 -25.42 3.59
N LEU A 75 -7.20 -25.72 2.81
CA LEU A 75 -7.64 -27.10 2.59
C LEU A 75 -6.66 -27.92 1.75
N TYR A 76 -5.75 -27.29 1.08
CA TYR A 76 -4.70 -27.95 0.29
C TYR A 76 -3.35 -27.99 0.98
N GLY A 77 -3.32 -27.98 2.30
CA GLY A 77 -2.13 -28.24 3.10
C GLY A 77 -1.35 -27.00 3.52
N ASN A 78 -1.95 -25.83 3.46
CA ASN A 78 -1.34 -24.59 3.91
C ASN A 78 -1.82 -24.18 5.31
N ASN A 79 -1.05 -23.29 5.93
CA ASN A 79 -1.43 -22.57 7.14
C ASN A 79 -1.58 -21.07 6.83
N ILE A 80 -1.82 -20.27 7.86
CA ILE A 80 -1.98 -18.82 7.71
C ILE A 80 -0.74 -18.16 7.08
N ILE A 81 0.44 -18.64 7.39
CA ILE A 81 1.69 -18.07 6.90
C ILE A 81 1.97 -18.48 5.45
N SER A 82 1.77 -19.76 5.12
CA SER A 82 2.06 -20.27 3.78
C SER A 82 0.90 -20.11 2.79
N GLY A 83 -0.33 -19.90 3.30
CA GLY A 83 -1.50 -19.72 2.47
C GLY A 83 -1.45 -18.44 1.65
N ALA A 84 -2.04 -18.46 0.46
CA ALA A 84 -2.18 -17.30 -0.41
C ALA A 84 -3.31 -17.51 -1.41
N VAL A 85 -3.91 -16.41 -1.87
CA VAL A 85 -4.62 -16.41 -3.14
C VAL A 85 -3.56 -16.22 -4.22
N VAL A 86 -3.36 -17.28 -5.00
CA VAL A 86 -2.30 -17.34 -6.01
C VAL A 86 -2.67 -16.46 -7.20
N PRO A 87 -1.73 -15.66 -7.73
CA PRO A 87 -1.97 -14.83 -8.90
C PRO A 87 -2.50 -15.61 -10.10
N SER A 88 -3.17 -14.89 -11.01
CA SER A 88 -3.71 -15.46 -12.25
C SER A 88 -2.61 -16.04 -13.11
N SER A 89 -2.94 -17.07 -13.89
CA SER A 89 -2.01 -17.75 -14.78
C SER A 89 -1.33 -16.79 -15.77
N ASN A 90 -0.06 -17.05 -16.03
CA ASN A 90 0.67 -16.35 -17.10
C ASN A 90 0.05 -16.59 -18.49
N ALA A 91 -0.69 -17.68 -18.67
CA ALA A 91 -1.44 -17.94 -19.89
C ALA A 91 -2.55 -16.91 -20.15
N ILE A 92 -3.09 -16.30 -19.07
CA ILE A 92 -4.09 -15.24 -19.16
C ILE A 92 -3.43 -13.90 -19.52
N GLY A 93 -2.19 -13.69 -19.10
CA GLY A 93 -1.48 -12.42 -19.32
C GLY A 93 -2.20 -11.24 -18.68
N LEU A 94 -2.47 -10.23 -19.48
CA LEU A 94 -3.21 -9.02 -19.05
C LEU A 94 -4.69 -9.06 -19.42
N HIS A 95 -5.20 -10.17 -19.94
CA HIS A 95 -6.60 -10.28 -20.27
C HIS A 95 -7.46 -10.25 -19.01
N LEU A 96 -8.59 -9.56 -19.10
CA LEU A 96 -9.65 -9.68 -18.09
C LEU A 96 -10.21 -11.09 -18.13
N TYR A 97 -10.28 -11.73 -16.96
CA TYR A 97 -10.70 -13.11 -16.82
C TYR A 97 -11.83 -13.25 -15.80
N PRO A 98 -13.01 -12.69 -16.09
CA PRO A 98 -14.20 -12.91 -15.26
C PRO A 98 -14.74 -14.32 -15.44
N VAL A 99 -15.59 -14.75 -14.51
CA VAL A 99 -16.15 -16.10 -14.53
C VAL A 99 -16.82 -16.44 -15.87
N TRP A 100 -17.52 -15.49 -16.47
CA TRP A 100 -18.28 -15.72 -17.72
C TRP A 100 -17.40 -15.83 -18.97
N GLU A 101 -16.10 -15.48 -18.88
CA GLU A 101 -15.14 -15.69 -19.98
C GLU A 101 -14.47 -17.05 -19.90
N SER A 102 -14.70 -17.83 -18.86
CA SER A 102 -14.20 -19.20 -18.74
C SER A 102 -15.24 -20.21 -19.23
N GLY A 103 -14.77 -21.36 -19.64
CA GLY A 103 -15.66 -22.46 -20.05
C GLY A 103 -16.35 -23.16 -18.89
N SER A 104 -15.79 -23.07 -17.68
CA SER A 104 -16.34 -23.66 -16.47
C SER A 104 -15.77 -22.98 -15.23
N LEU A 105 -16.44 -23.17 -14.09
CA LEU A 105 -15.93 -22.67 -12.81
C LEU A 105 -14.59 -23.31 -12.45
N ASP A 106 -14.39 -24.58 -12.74
CA ASP A 106 -13.15 -25.30 -12.48
C ASP A 106 -11.98 -24.72 -13.31
N GLU A 107 -12.21 -24.38 -14.57
CA GLU A 107 -11.24 -23.70 -15.41
C GLU A 107 -10.88 -22.34 -14.86
N TRP A 108 -11.87 -21.55 -14.44
CA TRP A 108 -11.66 -20.25 -13.85
C TRP A 108 -10.83 -20.32 -12.57
N LEU A 109 -11.11 -21.30 -11.71
CA LEU A 109 -10.32 -21.54 -10.49
C LEU A 109 -8.89 -21.97 -10.81
N TYR A 110 -8.72 -22.86 -11.78
CA TYR A 110 -7.41 -23.37 -12.19
C TYR A 110 -6.51 -22.27 -12.74
N ASN A 111 -7.06 -21.32 -13.45
CA ASN A 111 -6.32 -20.19 -14.03
C ASN A 111 -6.20 -18.97 -13.11
N GLY A 112 -6.59 -19.08 -11.86
CA GLY A 112 -6.41 -18.01 -10.90
C GLY A 112 -7.39 -16.85 -11.06
N GLY A 113 -8.61 -17.10 -11.51
CA GLY A 113 -9.67 -16.10 -11.62
C GLY A 113 -9.99 -15.37 -10.32
N PRO A 114 -10.01 -16.03 -9.15
CA PRO A 114 -10.24 -15.37 -7.87
C PRO A 114 -9.26 -14.24 -7.55
N TYR A 115 -8.03 -14.33 -8.02
CA TYR A 115 -7.05 -13.28 -7.83
C TYR A 115 -7.46 -11.96 -8.49
N GLN A 116 -7.85 -12.01 -9.77
CA GLN A 116 -8.30 -10.83 -10.48
C GLN A 116 -9.58 -10.24 -9.87
N LEU A 117 -10.55 -11.10 -9.53
CA LEU A 117 -11.77 -10.65 -8.90
C LEU A 117 -11.48 -9.89 -7.60
N THR A 118 -10.66 -10.46 -6.75
CA THR A 118 -10.30 -9.86 -5.46
C THR A 118 -9.53 -8.55 -5.66
N VAL A 119 -8.49 -8.56 -6.48
CA VAL A 119 -7.62 -7.39 -6.69
C VAL A 119 -8.39 -6.23 -7.30
N PHE A 120 -9.18 -6.47 -8.36
CA PHE A 120 -9.89 -5.38 -9.03
C PHE A 120 -10.97 -4.78 -8.16
N HIS A 121 -11.73 -5.60 -7.44
CA HIS A 121 -12.74 -5.09 -6.51
C HIS A 121 -12.10 -4.39 -5.31
N PHE A 122 -10.99 -4.91 -4.80
CA PHE A 122 -10.23 -4.27 -3.73
C PHE A 122 -9.70 -2.89 -4.15
N LEU A 123 -9.06 -2.80 -5.30
CA LEU A 123 -8.54 -1.52 -5.79
C LEU A 123 -9.66 -0.51 -6.03
N LEU A 124 -10.74 -0.92 -6.68
CA LEU A 124 -11.89 -0.05 -6.89
C LEU A 124 -12.49 0.38 -5.54
N GLY A 125 -12.58 -0.54 -4.59
CA GLY A 125 -13.07 -0.26 -3.24
C GLY A 125 -12.22 0.74 -2.48
N ILE A 126 -10.89 0.65 -2.53
CA ILE A 126 -10.02 1.60 -1.82
C ILE A 126 -9.95 2.96 -2.52
N PHE A 127 -10.06 3.03 -3.85
CA PHE A 127 -10.23 4.30 -4.53
C PHE A 127 -11.54 4.97 -4.16
N ALA A 128 -12.63 4.21 -4.06
CA ALA A 128 -13.91 4.72 -3.58
C ALA A 128 -13.83 5.13 -2.10
N TYR A 129 -13.09 4.40 -1.27
CA TYR A 129 -12.82 4.78 0.12
C TYR A 129 -12.13 6.15 0.19
N MET A 130 -11.13 6.35 -0.64
CA MET A 130 -10.42 7.63 -0.74
C MET A 130 -11.37 8.76 -1.16
N GLY A 131 -12.21 8.51 -2.17
CA GLY A 131 -13.24 9.45 -2.59
C GLY A 131 -14.26 9.73 -1.49
N ARG A 132 -14.62 8.72 -0.70
CA ARG A 132 -15.52 8.85 0.44
C ARG A 132 -14.92 9.71 1.55
N GLU A 133 -13.61 9.65 1.78
CA GLU A 133 -12.94 10.56 2.72
C GLU A 133 -13.10 12.01 2.29
N TRP A 134 -12.88 12.31 1.00
CA TRP A 134 -13.15 13.64 0.46
C TRP A 134 -14.62 14.03 0.64
N GLU A 135 -15.54 13.16 0.28
CA GLU A 135 -16.98 13.43 0.31
C GLU A 135 -17.45 13.77 1.71
N LEU A 136 -17.04 12.98 2.71
CA LEU A 136 -17.41 13.27 4.10
C LEU A 136 -16.82 14.58 4.59
N SER A 137 -15.59 14.90 4.20
CA SER A 137 -14.99 16.20 4.53
C SER A 137 -15.85 17.37 4.02
N TYR A 138 -16.38 17.22 2.80
CA TYR A 138 -17.28 18.21 2.22
C TYR A 138 -18.60 18.34 3.01
N ARG A 139 -19.21 17.21 3.40
CA ARG A 139 -20.46 17.22 4.18
C ARG A 139 -20.29 17.89 5.54
N LEU A 140 -19.16 17.71 6.16
CA LEU A 140 -18.87 18.24 7.50
C LEU A 140 -18.29 19.66 7.49
N GLY A 141 -18.08 20.26 6.32
CA GLY A 141 -17.45 21.58 6.20
C GLY A 141 -15.97 21.59 6.59
N MET A 142 -15.31 20.46 6.50
CA MET A 142 -13.87 20.33 6.80
C MET A 142 -13.01 20.78 5.61
N ARG A 143 -11.77 21.09 5.89
CA ARG A 143 -10.72 21.20 4.86
C ARG A 143 -10.49 19.81 4.27
N PRO A 144 -10.23 19.66 2.93
CA PRO A 144 -10.53 18.41 2.23
C PRO A 144 -9.39 17.39 2.14
N TRP A 145 -8.18 17.68 2.63
CA TRP A 145 -6.97 16.98 2.18
C TRP A 145 -6.57 15.71 2.96
N ILE A 146 -7.40 15.19 3.87
CA ILE A 146 -7.11 13.90 4.53
C ILE A 146 -6.94 12.79 3.50
N PHE A 147 -7.76 12.77 2.45
CA PHE A 147 -7.66 11.74 1.40
C PHE A 147 -6.31 11.78 0.65
N VAL A 148 -5.65 12.94 0.60
CA VAL A 148 -4.32 13.07 -0.02
C VAL A 148 -3.29 12.23 0.73
N ALA A 149 -3.35 12.24 2.07
CA ALA A 149 -2.50 11.36 2.89
C ALA A 149 -2.79 9.88 2.62
N TYR A 150 -4.06 9.51 2.50
CA TYR A 150 -4.45 8.14 2.16
C TYR A 150 -4.04 7.75 0.73
N SER A 151 -3.87 8.70 -0.18
CA SER A 151 -3.44 8.42 -1.55
C SER A 151 -2.08 7.72 -1.62
N ALA A 152 -1.22 7.86 -0.61
CA ALA A 152 0.09 7.21 -0.58
C ALA A 152 -0.01 5.67 -0.46
N PRO A 153 -0.68 5.09 0.55
CA PRO A 153 -0.87 3.64 0.58
C PRO A 153 -1.72 3.12 -0.58
N VAL A 154 -2.68 3.90 -1.08
CA VAL A 154 -3.46 3.52 -2.27
C VAL A 154 -2.56 3.44 -3.51
N ALA A 155 -1.65 4.39 -3.69
CA ALA A 155 -0.67 4.36 -4.77
C ALA A 155 0.26 3.14 -4.67
N ALA A 156 0.72 2.80 -3.47
CA ALA A 156 1.56 1.63 -3.24
C ALA A 156 0.82 0.32 -3.57
N ALA A 157 -0.43 0.17 -3.13
CA ALA A 157 -1.26 -0.99 -3.46
C ALA A 157 -1.51 -1.10 -4.98
N THR A 158 -1.80 0.02 -5.63
CA THR A 158 -1.99 0.08 -7.08
C THR A 158 -0.72 -0.32 -7.82
N ALA A 159 0.45 0.09 -7.31
CA ALA A 159 1.73 -0.25 -7.90
C ALA A 159 1.98 -1.77 -7.93
N VAL A 160 1.76 -2.46 -6.82
CA VAL A 160 2.06 -3.90 -6.73
C VAL A 160 0.99 -4.81 -7.34
N PHE A 161 -0.26 -4.36 -7.41
CA PHE A 161 -1.38 -5.19 -7.89
C PHE A 161 -1.84 -4.86 -9.31
N LEU A 162 -1.54 -3.68 -9.82
CA LEU A 162 -1.98 -3.25 -11.14
C LEU A 162 -0.83 -2.79 -12.02
N VAL A 163 -0.05 -1.79 -11.59
CA VAL A 163 0.97 -1.17 -12.45
C VAL A 163 2.11 -2.16 -12.75
N TYR A 164 2.57 -2.89 -11.73
CA TYR A 164 3.65 -3.85 -11.92
C TYR A 164 3.26 -5.00 -12.85
N PRO A 165 2.09 -5.64 -12.70
CA PRO A 165 1.61 -6.59 -13.70
C PRO A 165 1.49 -6.00 -15.11
N LEU A 166 1.00 -4.77 -15.25
CA LEU A 166 0.89 -4.11 -16.56
C LEU A 166 2.25 -3.90 -17.21
N GLY A 167 3.24 -3.47 -16.44
CA GLY A 167 4.60 -3.27 -16.95
C GLY A 167 5.31 -4.56 -17.29
N GLN A 168 5.05 -5.63 -16.56
CA GLN A 168 5.64 -6.95 -16.79
C GLN A 168 4.85 -7.81 -17.79
N GLY A 169 3.64 -7.41 -18.13
CA GLY A 169 2.86 -8.08 -19.18
C GLY A 169 1.97 -9.22 -18.72
N SER A 170 1.86 -9.48 -17.41
CA SER A 170 0.98 -10.53 -16.88
C SER A 170 0.59 -10.27 -15.42
N PHE A 171 -0.65 -10.61 -15.06
CA PHE A 171 -1.09 -10.59 -13.67
C PHE A 171 -0.42 -11.68 -12.81
N SER A 172 0.23 -12.67 -13.43
CA SER A 172 1.03 -13.65 -12.70
C SER A 172 2.21 -13.02 -11.95
N ASP A 173 2.67 -11.86 -12.37
CA ASP A 173 3.75 -11.09 -11.73
C ASP A 173 3.27 -10.17 -10.62
N GLY A 174 1.96 -10.05 -10.40
CA GLY A 174 1.41 -9.28 -9.31
C GLY A 174 1.73 -9.90 -7.94
N MET A 175 1.69 -9.07 -6.90
CA MET A 175 1.93 -9.55 -5.53
C MET A 175 0.87 -10.57 -5.13
N PRO A 176 1.26 -11.77 -4.66
CA PRO A 176 0.30 -12.74 -4.13
C PRO A 176 -0.42 -12.22 -2.89
N LEU A 177 -1.64 -12.69 -2.67
CA LEU A 177 -2.43 -12.33 -1.50
C LEU A 177 -2.14 -13.33 -0.36
N GLY A 178 -0.97 -13.24 0.20
CA GLY A 178 -0.53 -14.11 1.30
C GLY A 178 0.80 -13.66 1.87
N ILE A 179 1.12 -14.12 3.08
CA ILE A 179 2.31 -13.66 3.81
C ILE A 179 3.59 -14.16 3.14
N SER A 180 3.75 -15.48 3.00
CA SER A 180 4.93 -16.04 2.31
C SER A 180 5.00 -15.64 0.84
N GLY A 181 3.85 -15.53 0.19
CA GLY A 181 3.79 -15.04 -1.19
C GLY A 181 4.31 -13.61 -1.34
N THR A 182 4.02 -12.74 -0.37
CA THR A 182 4.56 -11.37 -0.32
C THR A 182 6.08 -11.39 -0.19
N PHE A 183 6.63 -12.25 0.68
CA PHE A 183 8.08 -12.37 0.84
C PHE A 183 8.75 -12.89 -0.43
N ASN A 184 8.15 -13.88 -1.08
CA ASN A 184 8.61 -14.35 -2.38
C ASN A 184 8.62 -13.24 -3.43
N PHE A 185 7.53 -12.47 -3.51
CA PHE A 185 7.44 -11.31 -4.40
C PHE A 185 8.57 -10.30 -4.13
N MET A 186 8.84 -9.98 -2.86
CA MET A 186 9.90 -9.06 -2.48
C MET A 186 11.28 -9.55 -2.94
N LEU A 187 11.58 -10.84 -2.73
CA LEU A 187 12.88 -11.42 -3.08
C LEU A 187 13.07 -11.48 -4.61
N VAL A 188 12.05 -11.89 -5.35
CA VAL A 188 12.09 -11.93 -6.81
C VAL A 188 12.20 -10.51 -7.38
N PHE A 189 11.47 -9.57 -6.83
CA PHE A 189 11.54 -8.16 -7.22
C PHE A 189 12.96 -7.60 -7.02
N GLN A 190 13.59 -7.91 -5.87
CA GLN A 190 14.98 -7.53 -5.62
C GLN A 190 15.93 -8.12 -6.65
N ALA A 191 15.76 -9.40 -6.96
CA ALA A 191 16.62 -10.08 -7.94
C ALA A 191 16.50 -9.48 -9.36
N GLU A 192 15.27 -9.16 -9.76
CA GLU A 192 14.99 -8.66 -11.10
C GLU A 192 15.21 -7.15 -11.27
N HIS A 193 14.99 -6.36 -10.23
CA HIS A 193 14.98 -4.91 -10.34
C HIS A 193 15.98 -4.18 -9.46
N ASN A 194 16.66 -4.89 -8.55
CA ASN A 194 17.62 -4.30 -7.62
C ASN A 194 17.04 -3.09 -6.87
N ILE A 195 15.86 -3.27 -6.28
CA ILE A 195 15.10 -2.20 -5.63
C ILE A 195 15.86 -1.52 -4.48
N LEU A 196 16.71 -2.29 -3.75
CA LEU A 196 17.50 -1.72 -2.66
C LEU A 196 18.43 -0.59 -3.13
N MET A 197 18.88 -0.63 -4.38
CA MET A 197 19.72 0.40 -4.99
C MET A 197 18.92 1.48 -5.72
N HIS A 198 17.60 1.40 -5.70
CA HIS A 198 16.77 2.44 -6.33
C HIS A 198 16.55 3.60 -5.34
N PRO A 199 16.84 4.84 -5.74
CA PRO A 199 16.71 5.99 -4.84
C PRO A 199 15.28 6.22 -4.33
N PHE A 200 14.26 5.86 -5.10
CA PHE A 200 12.87 6.01 -4.67
C PHE A 200 12.50 5.03 -3.55
N HIS A 201 13.06 3.82 -3.56
CA HIS A 201 12.93 2.91 -2.43
C HIS A 201 13.64 3.46 -1.18
N MET A 202 14.81 4.05 -1.35
CA MET A 202 15.53 4.69 -0.25
C MET A 202 14.71 5.82 0.37
N LEU A 203 14.02 6.62 -0.44
CA LEU A 203 13.09 7.65 0.04
C LEU A 203 11.90 7.05 0.79
N GLY A 204 11.38 5.90 0.34
CA GLY A 204 10.34 5.17 1.04
C GLY A 204 10.79 4.65 2.40
N VAL A 205 11.99 4.11 2.48
CA VAL A 205 12.61 3.64 3.74
C VAL A 205 12.81 4.83 4.71
N ALA A 206 13.34 5.95 4.21
CA ALA A 206 13.44 7.18 4.99
C ALA A 206 12.06 7.67 5.45
N GLY A 207 11.05 7.51 4.61
CA GLY A 207 9.66 7.87 4.93
C GLY A 207 9.11 7.09 6.10
N VAL A 208 9.27 5.75 6.13
CA VAL A 208 8.74 4.92 7.22
C VAL A 208 9.56 5.04 8.50
N PHE A 209 10.87 5.03 8.42
CA PHE A 209 11.71 5.18 9.61
C PHE A 209 11.65 6.59 10.18
N GLY A 210 11.72 7.61 9.33
CA GLY A 210 11.58 9.01 9.75
C GLY A 210 10.19 9.28 10.33
N GLY A 211 9.14 8.75 9.70
CA GLY A 211 7.78 8.87 10.19
C GLY A 211 7.61 8.28 11.59
N SER A 212 8.16 7.10 11.82
CA SER A 212 8.14 6.45 13.14
C SER A 212 8.93 7.25 14.18
N LEU A 213 10.12 7.73 13.81
CA LEU A 213 10.97 8.52 14.69
C LEU A 213 10.28 9.84 15.08
N PHE A 214 9.75 10.56 14.10
CA PHE A 214 9.09 11.86 14.36
C PHE A 214 7.80 11.68 15.16
N SER A 215 7.03 10.63 14.91
CA SER A 215 5.84 10.31 15.68
C SER A 215 6.19 10.03 17.15
N ALA A 216 7.22 9.22 17.41
CA ALA A 216 7.68 8.91 18.75
C ALA A 216 8.26 10.16 19.44
N MET A 217 9.04 10.95 18.73
CA MET A 217 9.63 12.18 19.28
C MET A 217 8.53 13.21 19.64
N HIS A 218 7.55 13.38 18.77
CA HIS A 218 6.41 14.26 19.06
C HIS A 218 5.62 13.78 20.27
N GLY A 219 5.33 12.48 20.34
CA GLY A 219 4.66 11.89 21.51
C GLY A 219 5.45 12.08 22.79
N SER A 220 6.76 11.93 22.75
CA SER A 220 7.65 12.15 23.89
C SER A 220 7.64 13.61 24.35
N LEU A 221 7.79 14.55 23.42
CA LEU A 221 7.81 15.99 23.73
C LEU A 221 6.47 16.48 24.27
N VAL A 222 5.36 16.03 23.70
CA VAL A 222 4.01 16.36 24.19
C VAL A 222 3.82 15.83 25.61
N THR A 223 4.15 14.56 25.82
CA THR A 223 3.98 13.93 27.15
C THR A 223 4.87 14.60 28.20
N SER A 224 6.08 15.01 27.83
CA SER A 224 7.02 15.65 28.75
C SER A 224 6.66 17.10 29.08
N SER A 225 5.78 17.73 28.30
CA SER A 225 5.40 19.14 28.47
C SER A 225 3.91 19.33 28.77
N LEU A 226 3.25 18.28 29.27
CA LEU A 226 1.85 18.36 29.70
C LEU A 226 1.66 19.45 30.78
N VAL A 227 0.57 20.19 30.64
CA VAL A 227 0.24 21.30 31.55
C VAL A 227 -0.73 20.82 32.62
N ARG A 228 -0.52 21.27 33.85
CA ARG A 228 -1.45 21.04 34.96
C ARG A 228 -2.57 22.05 34.88
N GLU A 229 -3.82 21.59 34.75
CA GLU A 229 -4.96 22.48 34.57
C GLU A 229 -5.78 22.73 35.82
N THR A 230 -5.65 21.91 36.87
CA THR A 230 -6.44 22.10 38.09
C THR A 230 -5.55 22.07 39.31
N THR A 231 -5.79 23.06 40.20
CA THR A 231 -5.17 23.14 41.52
C THR A 231 -5.93 22.36 42.59
N GLU A 232 -7.18 21.98 42.35
CA GLU A 232 -8.09 21.38 43.33
C GLU A 232 -8.23 19.87 43.22
N ASP A 233 -7.97 19.30 42.03
CA ASP A 233 -8.06 17.87 41.83
C ASP A 233 -6.67 17.27 41.47
N ILE A 234 -6.18 16.46 42.39
CA ILE A 234 -4.87 15.82 42.28
C ILE A 234 -4.88 14.64 41.28
N SER A 235 -6.06 14.24 40.77
CA SER A 235 -6.19 13.12 39.83
C SER A 235 -5.76 13.56 38.44
N GLN A 236 -4.72 12.93 37.93
CA GLN A 236 -4.22 13.12 36.55
C GLN A 236 -5.27 12.82 35.46
N ASN A 237 -6.37 12.14 35.84
CA ASN A 237 -7.43 11.75 34.89
C ASN A 237 -8.34 12.91 34.50
N TYR A 238 -8.24 14.07 35.18
CA TYR A 238 -9.10 15.25 34.98
C TYR A 238 -8.37 16.41 34.29
N GLY A 239 -7.13 16.26 33.92
CA GLY A 239 -6.35 17.32 33.25
C GLY A 239 -6.78 17.60 31.82
N TYR A 240 -7.41 16.63 31.15
CA TYR A 240 -7.91 16.76 29.78
C TYR A 240 -9.40 16.43 29.75
N LYS A 241 -10.20 17.29 29.10
CA LYS A 241 -11.61 17.04 28.81
C LYS A 241 -11.81 16.88 27.31
N PHE A 242 -12.55 15.84 26.90
CA PHE A 242 -12.86 15.61 25.51
C PHE A 242 -13.53 16.83 24.86
N GLY A 243 -13.01 17.26 23.72
CA GLY A 243 -13.53 18.42 22.98
C GLY A 243 -13.08 19.77 23.51
N GLN A 244 -12.18 19.82 24.48
CA GLN A 244 -11.62 21.11 24.95
C GLN A 244 -10.76 21.74 23.84
N GLU A 245 -10.73 23.08 23.81
CA GLU A 245 -9.93 23.87 22.87
C GLU A 245 -8.56 24.23 23.41
N GLU A 246 -8.38 24.21 24.73
CA GLU A 246 -7.13 24.53 25.40
C GLU A 246 -6.07 23.49 25.10
N GLU A 247 -4.86 23.95 24.80
CA GLU A 247 -3.71 23.09 24.54
C GLU A 247 -3.30 22.34 25.81
N THR A 248 -3.20 21.02 25.73
CA THR A 248 -2.87 20.18 26.88
C THR A 248 -1.38 20.12 27.20
N TYR A 249 -0.52 20.60 26.30
CA TYR A 249 0.93 20.64 26.49
C TYR A 249 1.48 22.04 26.19
N ASN A 250 2.71 22.28 26.65
CA ASN A 250 3.38 23.56 26.45
C ASN A 250 4.36 23.44 25.27
N ILE A 251 3.95 23.97 24.11
CA ILE A 251 4.78 23.94 22.90
C ILE A 251 6.07 24.76 23.06
N VAL A 252 6.03 25.83 23.84
CA VAL A 252 7.22 26.66 24.09
C VAL A 252 8.26 25.88 24.89
N ALA A 253 7.84 25.11 25.90
CA ALA A 253 8.73 24.24 26.65
C ALA A 253 9.29 23.11 25.79
N ALA A 254 8.45 22.46 24.97
CA ALA A 254 8.89 21.44 24.04
C ALA A 254 9.88 21.98 23.01
N HIS A 255 9.59 23.14 22.43
CA HIS A 255 10.48 23.83 21.51
C HIS A 255 11.79 24.23 22.18
N GLY A 256 11.75 24.75 23.42
CA GLY A 256 12.92 25.10 24.19
C GLY A 256 13.83 23.91 24.46
N TYR A 257 13.26 22.76 24.79
CA TYR A 257 14.03 21.53 24.98
C TYR A 257 14.68 21.04 23.68
N PHE A 258 13.90 20.87 22.63
CA PHE A 258 14.38 20.33 21.38
C PHE A 258 15.34 21.29 20.65
N GLY A 259 15.06 22.60 20.73
CA GLY A 259 15.92 23.64 20.17
C GLY A 259 17.27 23.75 20.87
N ARG A 260 17.36 23.34 22.14
CA ARG A 260 18.63 23.22 22.86
C ARG A 260 19.35 21.90 22.63
N LEU A 261 18.58 20.82 22.46
CA LEU A 261 19.14 19.50 22.17
C LEU A 261 19.88 19.49 20.82
N ILE A 262 19.27 20.05 19.80
CA ILE A 262 19.81 20.12 18.43
C ILE A 262 20.32 21.55 18.17
N PHE A 263 19.45 22.42 17.74
CA PHE A 263 19.60 23.88 17.65
C PHE A 263 18.24 24.49 17.36
N GLN A 264 18.08 25.78 17.64
CA GLN A 264 16.78 26.43 17.65
C GLN A 264 16.01 26.29 16.33
N TYR A 265 16.68 26.42 15.19
CA TYR A 265 16.02 26.36 13.89
C TYR A 265 15.66 24.93 13.43
N ALA A 266 16.16 23.89 14.11
CA ALA A 266 15.77 22.52 13.86
C ALA A 266 14.44 22.15 14.54
N SER A 267 13.88 23.01 15.38
CA SER A 267 12.68 22.75 16.16
C SER A 267 11.50 23.57 15.68
N PHE A 268 10.35 22.95 15.59
CA PHE A 268 9.09 23.64 15.29
C PHE A 268 8.58 24.42 16.51
N ASN A 269 8.22 25.68 16.31
CA ASN A 269 7.53 26.52 17.30
C ASN A 269 6.06 26.73 16.99
N ASN A 270 5.57 26.18 15.87
CA ASN A 270 4.20 26.31 15.40
C ASN A 270 3.61 24.91 15.24
N SER A 271 2.50 24.66 15.96
CA SER A 271 1.83 23.36 16.00
C SER A 271 1.31 22.92 14.61
N ARG A 272 0.79 23.83 13.80
CA ARG A 272 0.29 23.50 12.46
C ARG A 272 1.41 23.05 11.53
N SER A 273 2.53 23.76 11.56
CA SER A 273 3.70 23.40 10.78
C SER A 273 4.29 22.05 11.20
N LEU A 274 4.34 21.79 12.51
CA LEU A 274 4.77 20.51 13.06
C LEU A 274 3.87 19.36 12.58
N HIS A 275 2.57 19.50 12.72
CA HIS A 275 1.63 18.45 12.34
C HIS A 275 1.60 18.22 10.82
N PHE A 276 1.73 19.28 10.03
CA PHE A 276 1.92 19.14 8.59
C PHE A 276 3.18 18.31 8.25
N PHE A 277 4.29 18.59 8.91
CA PHE A 277 5.54 17.85 8.72
C PHE A 277 5.38 16.37 9.10
N LEU A 278 4.73 16.08 10.23
CA LEU A 278 4.47 14.70 10.69
C LEU A 278 3.64 13.90 9.68
N ALA A 279 2.68 14.55 9.03
CA ALA A 279 1.86 13.92 8.00
C ALA A 279 2.58 13.82 6.66
N ALA A 280 3.25 14.88 6.24
CA ALA A 280 3.85 14.98 4.91
C ALA A 280 5.06 14.05 4.72
N TRP A 281 5.88 13.89 5.76
CA TRP A 281 7.10 13.09 5.65
C TRP A 281 6.82 11.64 5.19
N PRO A 282 6.01 10.83 5.91
CA PRO A 282 5.73 9.48 5.47
C PRO A 282 4.91 9.42 4.16
N VAL A 283 4.02 10.38 3.93
CA VAL A 283 3.21 10.43 2.72
C VAL A 283 4.10 10.60 1.48
N VAL A 284 4.99 11.56 1.50
CA VAL A 284 5.92 11.80 0.39
C VAL A 284 6.85 10.61 0.17
N GLY A 285 7.37 10.03 1.26
CA GLY A 285 8.20 8.83 1.18
C GLY A 285 7.48 7.65 0.51
N ILE A 286 6.25 7.40 0.86
CA ILE A 286 5.44 6.32 0.29
C ILE A 286 5.04 6.63 -1.16
N TRP A 287 4.76 7.89 -1.51
CA TRP A 287 4.54 8.26 -2.91
C TRP A 287 5.77 7.93 -3.77
N PHE A 288 6.98 8.27 -3.30
CA PHE A 288 8.19 7.97 -4.03
C PHE A 288 8.41 6.47 -4.21
N THR A 289 8.23 5.66 -3.17
CA THR A 289 8.40 4.22 -3.31
C THR A 289 7.34 3.59 -4.22
N ALA A 290 6.10 4.09 -4.19
CA ALA A 290 5.06 3.67 -5.12
C ALA A 290 5.43 3.97 -6.59
N LEU A 291 5.97 5.17 -6.84
CA LEU A 291 6.48 5.55 -8.15
C LEU A 291 7.72 4.73 -8.53
N GLY A 292 8.56 4.39 -7.56
CA GLY A 292 9.71 3.54 -7.77
C GLY A 292 9.31 2.15 -8.27
N VAL A 293 8.38 1.50 -7.61
CA VAL A 293 7.84 0.21 -8.05
C VAL A 293 7.19 0.34 -9.43
N SER A 294 6.43 1.39 -9.66
CA SER A 294 5.75 1.63 -10.94
C SER A 294 6.73 1.84 -12.09
N THR A 295 7.82 2.55 -11.87
CA THR A 295 8.86 2.74 -12.90
C THR A 295 9.69 1.48 -13.11
N MET A 296 9.98 0.73 -12.05
CA MET A 296 10.66 -0.56 -12.15
C MET A 296 9.80 -1.62 -12.85
N ALA A 297 8.48 -1.48 -12.86
CA ALA A 297 7.60 -2.28 -13.71
C ALA A 297 7.99 -2.22 -15.20
N PHE A 298 8.54 -1.10 -15.63
CA PHE A 298 9.05 -0.87 -16.98
C PHE A 298 10.58 -1.00 -17.05
N ASN A 299 11.18 -1.67 -16.06
CA ASN A 299 12.61 -1.97 -15.98
C ASN A 299 13.52 -0.75 -15.85
N LEU A 300 13.02 0.35 -15.27
CA LEU A 300 13.86 1.44 -14.76
C LEU A 300 14.40 1.04 -13.38
N ASN A 301 15.35 0.12 -13.37
CA ASN A 301 15.80 -0.61 -12.20
C ASN A 301 16.68 0.25 -11.27
N GLY A 302 17.01 -0.29 -10.10
CA GLY A 302 17.97 0.28 -9.19
C GLY A 302 19.34 0.46 -9.82
N LEU A 303 20.14 1.36 -9.25
CA LEU A 303 21.46 1.69 -9.75
C LEU A 303 22.37 0.46 -9.72
N ASN A 304 23.14 0.29 -10.78
CA ASN A 304 24.06 -0.83 -10.92
C ASN A 304 25.50 -0.34 -10.66
N PHE A 305 26.01 -0.67 -9.48
CA PHE A 305 27.40 -0.40 -9.07
C PHE A 305 28.27 -1.67 -9.11
N ASN A 306 27.86 -2.70 -9.85
CA ASN A 306 28.59 -3.95 -9.93
C ASN A 306 29.96 -3.72 -10.57
N GLN A 307 31.02 -4.18 -9.87
CA GLN A 307 32.42 -4.09 -10.33
C GLN A 307 32.83 -2.65 -10.70
N SER A 308 32.35 -1.67 -9.93
CA SER A 308 32.53 -0.25 -10.25
C SER A 308 33.81 0.35 -9.67
N VAL A 309 34.44 -0.31 -8.70
CA VAL A 309 35.68 0.17 -8.06
C VAL A 309 36.85 -0.70 -8.52
N LEU A 310 37.87 -0.06 -9.10
CA LEU A 310 39.03 -0.73 -9.63
C LEU A 310 40.32 -0.21 -8.96
N ASP A 311 41.33 -1.08 -8.86
CA ASP A 311 42.68 -0.66 -8.45
C ASP A 311 43.48 -0.09 -9.66
N ASN A 312 44.74 0.32 -9.43
CA ASN A 312 45.62 0.87 -10.47
C ASN A 312 45.89 -0.13 -11.61
N GLY A 313 45.81 -1.43 -11.35
CA GLY A 313 45.98 -2.49 -12.32
C GLY A 313 44.69 -2.91 -13.05
N GLY A 314 43.58 -2.20 -12.82
CA GLY A 314 42.28 -2.51 -13.41
C GLY A 314 41.57 -3.70 -12.77
N ARG A 315 42.04 -4.17 -11.61
CA ARG A 315 41.40 -5.29 -10.89
C ARG A 315 40.23 -4.77 -10.08
N VAL A 316 39.15 -5.56 -10.06
CA VAL A 316 37.94 -5.22 -9.30
C VAL A 316 38.21 -5.29 -7.80
N ILE A 317 37.86 -4.23 -7.08
CA ILE A 317 37.81 -4.21 -5.62
C ILE A 317 36.34 -4.37 -5.23
N PRO A 318 35.94 -5.49 -4.61
CA PRO A 318 34.56 -5.73 -4.23
C PRO A 318 34.07 -4.68 -3.24
N THR A 319 32.87 -4.16 -3.51
CA THR A 319 32.11 -3.28 -2.60
C THR A 319 30.88 -4.03 -2.07
N TRP A 320 30.14 -3.41 -1.18
CA TRP A 320 28.85 -3.97 -0.73
C TRP A 320 27.87 -4.19 -1.89
N ALA A 321 27.94 -3.38 -2.95
CA ALA A 321 27.13 -3.58 -4.14
C ALA A 321 27.45 -4.91 -4.82
N ASP A 322 28.71 -5.36 -4.81
CA ASP A 322 29.13 -6.66 -5.36
C ASP A 322 28.63 -7.82 -4.50
N ILE A 323 28.60 -7.67 -3.19
CA ILE A 323 28.01 -8.65 -2.27
C ILE A 323 26.50 -8.77 -2.50
N LEU A 324 25.81 -7.63 -2.65
CA LEU A 324 24.39 -7.61 -2.97
C LEU A 324 24.12 -8.29 -4.34
N ASN A 325 24.98 -8.08 -5.32
CA ASN A 325 24.85 -8.74 -6.61
C ASN A 325 24.92 -10.27 -6.51
N ARG A 326 25.78 -10.82 -5.65
CA ARG A 326 25.80 -12.27 -5.41
C ARG A 326 24.48 -12.77 -4.86
N ALA A 327 23.89 -12.05 -3.91
CA ALA A 327 22.57 -12.39 -3.37
C ALA A 327 21.50 -12.33 -4.46
N ASN A 328 21.51 -11.28 -5.28
CA ASN A 328 20.57 -11.12 -6.38
C ASN A 328 20.69 -12.26 -7.41
N LEU A 329 21.90 -12.66 -7.75
CA LEU A 329 22.14 -13.80 -8.66
C LEU A 329 21.63 -15.11 -8.08
N GLY A 330 21.81 -15.34 -6.79
CA GLY A 330 21.27 -16.51 -6.11
C GLY A 330 19.75 -16.58 -6.16
N LEU A 331 19.07 -15.45 -5.95
CA LEU A 331 17.61 -15.35 -6.04
C LEU A 331 17.12 -15.51 -7.49
N GLU A 332 17.85 -14.93 -8.45
CA GLU A 332 17.49 -14.98 -9.87
C GLU A 332 17.50 -16.41 -10.41
N VAL A 333 18.50 -17.21 -10.06
CA VAL A 333 18.59 -18.60 -10.54
C VAL A 333 17.55 -19.52 -9.90
N MET A 334 16.97 -19.14 -8.78
CA MET A 334 16.03 -19.96 -8.04
C MET A 334 14.56 -19.65 -8.34
N HIS A 335 14.24 -18.44 -8.84
CA HIS A 335 12.85 -18.06 -9.09
C HIS A 335 12.28 -18.78 -10.31
N GLU A 336 11.01 -19.17 -10.26
CA GLU A 336 10.26 -19.78 -11.37
C GLU A 336 11.06 -20.90 -12.06
N ARG A 337 11.72 -21.74 -11.30
CA ARG A 337 12.77 -22.69 -11.73
C ARG A 337 12.39 -23.58 -12.91
N ASN A 338 11.11 -23.87 -13.13
CA ASN A 338 10.62 -24.74 -14.20
C ASN A 338 10.01 -23.97 -15.38
N ALA A 339 9.96 -22.63 -15.31
CA ALA A 339 9.34 -21.79 -16.33
C ALA A 339 10.33 -21.31 -17.40
N HIS A 340 11.62 -21.36 -17.11
CA HIS A 340 12.67 -20.92 -18.02
C HIS A 340 13.17 -22.08 -18.88
N ASN A 341 13.18 -21.90 -20.18
CA ASN A 341 13.73 -22.88 -21.16
C ASN A 341 15.00 -22.37 -21.86
N PHE A 342 15.51 -21.21 -21.42
CA PHE A 342 16.70 -20.57 -21.98
C PHE A 342 17.50 -19.93 -20.83
N PRO A 343 18.87 -19.97 -20.89
CA PRO A 343 19.66 -19.52 -19.72
C PRO A 343 19.60 -18.04 -19.40
N LEU A 344 19.14 -17.20 -20.31
CA LEU A 344 18.97 -15.76 -20.07
C LEU A 344 17.50 -15.45 -19.79
N ASP A 345 17.24 -14.78 -18.68
CA ASP A 345 15.93 -14.20 -18.38
C ASP A 345 15.84 -12.81 -19.02
N LEU A 346 15.30 -12.73 -20.22
CA LEU A 346 15.27 -11.49 -20.99
C LEU A 346 14.38 -10.42 -20.36
N ALA A 347 13.40 -10.81 -19.55
CA ALA A 347 12.57 -9.85 -18.83
C ALA A 347 13.34 -9.11 -17.74
N ALA A 348 14.34 -9.75 -17.12
CA ALA A 348 15.17 -9.19 -16.07
C ALA A 348 16.49 -8.58 -16.57
N ALA A 349 16.77 -8.67 -17.87
CA ALA A 349 18.06 -8.27 -18.43
C ALA A 349 18.29 -6.76 -18.52
N ASN A 350 17.24 -5.95 -18.36
CA ASN A 350 17.32 -4.49 -18.44
C ASN A 350 17.64 -3.89 -17.08
N THR A 351 18.81 -3.26 -16.97
CA THR A 351 19.22 -2.53 -15.76
C THR A 351 19.51 -1.07 -16.08
N THR A 352 19.35 -0.19 -15.09
CA THR A 352 19.75 1.22 -15.21
C THR A 352 21.25 1.33 -14.99
N PRO A 353 22.07 1.69 -16.01
CA PRO A 353 23.50 1.76 -15.86
C PRO A 353 23.90 2.98 -15.02
N VAL A 354 25.00 2.82 -14.29
CA VAL A 354 25.70 3.93 -13.65
C VAL A 354 26.58 4.63 -14.67
N ALA A 355 26.96 5.90 -14.43
CA ALA A 355 27.85 6.66 -15.29
C ALA A 355 29.18 5.92 -15.53
N LEU A 356 29.72 6.04 -16.75
CA LEU A 356 30.95 5.34 -17.17
C LEU A 356 32.20 5.76 -16.38
N ASN A 357 32.15 6.88 -15.66
CA ASN A 357 33.23 7.37 -14.81
C ASN A 357 33.06 6.96 -13.33
N ALA A 358 32.63 5.74 -13.09
CA ALA A 358 32.53 5.19 -11.74
C ALA A 358 33.87 5.32 -10.98
N PRO A 359 33.82 5.44 -9.62
CA PRO A 359 35.03 5.68 -8.83
C PRO A 359 36.07 4.58 -8.99
N THR A 360 37.33 4.96 -9.09
CA THR A 360 38.48 4.06 -9.08
C THR A 360 39.35 4.38 -7.89
N ILE A 361 40.07 3.39 -7.36
CA ILE A 361 41.04 3.58 -6.29
C ILE A 361 42.44 3.63 -6.90
N GLY A 362 43.14 4.70 -6.59
CA GLY A 362 44.48 4.99 -7.08
C GLY A 362 44.48 5.91 -8.26
#